data_ca49974cb7a20bf0b47d5b0413dc5589
#
_entry.id   ca49974cb7a20bf0b47d5b0413dc5589
#
_cell.length_a   1.000
_cell.length_b   1.000
_cell.length_c   1.000
_cell.angle_alpha   90.00
_cell.angle_beta   90.00
_cell.angle_gamma   90.00
#
_symmetry.space_group_name_H-M   'P 1'
#
loop_
_entity.id
_entity.type
_entity.pdbx_description
1 polymer ?
#
loop_
_entity_poly.entity_id
_entity_poly.type
_entity_poly.pdbx_seq_one_letter_code
_entity_poly.pdbx_strand_id
1 'polypeptide(L)'
;CIPASIDRLEEMNELGCCAFKVFISYANPDYPHLPDHELCRAMEKVSKFGGMIAVHAENADIVSNFCQWKKEEGIRQPSRYHEGRPAFSEVEAIQRAVLFSKVYGTDLLICHMSAAEGVDATLEARRQGHHVYTETCPHYLAYYNTRMDECGAFAKCNPPIRPRDNLERLWDHVLN
;
A
#
# COMPACT_ATOMS: atom_id res chain seq x y z
N CYS A 1 6.40 -7.15 9.49
CA CYS A 1 5.87 -7.07 10.85
C CYS A 1 4.43 -7.59 10.86
N ILE A 2 4.10 -8.43 11.81
CA ILE A 2 2.77 -8.98 12.07
C ILE A 2 2.44 -8.71 13.55
N PRO A 3 1.19 -8.82 14.02
CA PRO A 3 0.84 -8.54 15.42
C PRO A 3 1.78 -9.20 16.44
N ALA A 4 2.13 -10.48 16.23
CA ALA A 4 3.00 -11.24 17.12
C ALA A 4 4.47 -10.76 17.16
N SER A 5 4.92 -9.94 16.22
CA SER A 5 6.31 -9.45 16.16
C SER A 5 6.49 -8.00 16.63
N ILE A 6 5.40 -7.30 16.95
CA ILE A 6 5.47 -5.87 17.34
C ILE A 6 6.35 -5.66 18.58
N ASP A 7 6.32 -6.56 19.52
CA ASP A 7 7.12 -6.43 20.75
C ASP A 7 8.63 -6.64 20.53
N ARG A 8 9.01 -7.14 19.37
CA ARG A 8 10.41 -7.38 18.98
C ARG A 8 11.00 -6.34 18.03
N LEU A 9 10.28 -5.26 17.71
CA LEU A 9 10.75 -4.24 16.75
C LEU A 9 12.04 -3.54 17.20
N GLU A 10 12.19 -3.27 18.50
CA GLU A 10 13.41 -2.69 19.06
C GLU A 10 14.60 -3.65 18.91
N GLU A 11 14.44 -4.91 19.29
CA GLU A 11 15.45 -5.96 19.09
C GLU A 11 15.87 -6.08 17.62
N MET A 12 14.90 -6.04 16.69
CA MET A 12 15.17 -6.08 15.25
C MET A 12 15.96 -4.85 14.79
N ASN A 13 15.65 -3.67 15.32
CA ASN A 13 16.39 -2.45 15.04
C ASN A 13 17.86 -2.56 15.52
N GLU A 14 18.09 -3.06 16.72
CA GLU A 14 19.43 -3.31 17.26
C GLU A 14 20.25 -4.28 16.38
N LEU A 15 19.58 -5.23 15.72
CA LEU A 15 20.15 -6.16 14.74
C LEU A 15 20.36 -5.54 13.35
N GLY A 16 20.03 -4.24 13.16
CA GLY A 16 20.28 -3.51 11.93
C GLY A 16 19.07 -3.33 10.99
N CYS A 17 17.86 -3.74 11.41
CA CYS A 17 16.65 -3.43 10.63
C CYS A 17 16.25 -1.96 10.79
N CYS A 18 16.29 -1.18 9.70
CA CYS A 18 15.94 0.24 9.70
C CYS A 18 14.48 0.50 9.26
N ALA A 19 13.80 -0.48 8.66
CA ALA A 19 12.41 -0.35 8.22
C ALA A 19 11.63 -1.66 8.45
N PHE A 20 10.34 -1.51 8.76
CA PHE A 20 9.48 -2.61 9.14
C PHE A 20 8.25 -2.67 8.23
N LYS A 21 8.22 -3.69 7.35
CA LYS A 21 7.11 -3.89 6.41
C LYS A 21 5.87 -4.39 7.13
N VAL A 22 4.74 -3.74 6.88
CA VAL A 22 3.40 -4.12 7.35
C VAL A 22 2.42 -4.23 6.19
N PHE A 23 1.40 -5.05 6.37
CA PHE A 23 0.26 -5.17 5.46
C PHE A 23 -0.99 -4.70 6.21
N ILE A 24 -1.66 -3.67 5.74
CA ILE A 24 -2.97 -3.23 6.23
C ILE A 24 -4.10 -3.71 5.31
N SER A 25 -3.79 -4.68 4.46
CA SER A 25 -4.68 -5.45 3.59
C SER A 25 -4.45 -6.94 3.78
N TYR A 26 -5.40 -7.75 3.38
CA TYR A 26 -5.21 -9.21 3.33
C TYR A 26 -4.24 -9.56 2.19
N ALA A 27 -3.05 -10.04 2.54
CA ALA A 27 -2.03 -10.48 1.58
C ALA A 27 -2.06 -12.00 1.38
N ASN A 28 -1.80 -12.74 2.45
CA ASN A 28 -1.92 -14.20 2.50
C ASN A 28 -2.04 -14.65 3.98
N PRO A 29 -2.38 -15.93 4.26
CA PRO A 29 -2.51 -16.43 5.63
C PRO A 29 -1.25 -16.31 6.49
N ASP A 30 -0.06 -16.40 5.88
CA ASP A 30 1.22 -16.34 6.60
C ASP A 30 1.59 -14.90 7.00
N TYR A 31 1.00 -13.90 6.32
CA TYR A 31 1.18 -12.49 6.61
C TYR A 31 -0.19 -11.84 6.88
N PRO A 32 -0.75 -12.04 8.08
CA PRO A 32 -2.03 -11.46 8.44
C PRO A 32 -1.94 -9.93 8.40
N HIS A 33 -3.04 -9.29 7.99
CA HIS A 33 -3.09 -7.84 7.99
C HIS A 33 -2.93 -7.31 9.42
N LEU A 34 -2.30 -6.14 9.53
CA LEU A 34 -2.14 -5.44 10.79
C LEU A 34 -3.38 -4.56 11.02
N PRO A 35 -4.20 -4.81 12.05
CA PRO A 35 -5.33 -3.93 12.37
C PRO A 35 -4.84 -2.53 12.78
N ASP A 36 -5.70 -1.53 12.66
CA ASP A 36 -5.33 -0.13 12.91
C ASP A 36 -4.70 0.13 14.28
N HIS A 37 -5.24 -0.47 15.35
CA HIS A 37 -4.68 -0.31 16.68
C HIS A 37 -3.26 -0.90 16.83
N GLU A 38 -2.98 -2.00 16.12
CA GLU A 38 -1.64 -2.60 16.10
C GLU A 38 -0.69 -1.82 15.19
N LEU A 39 -1.17 -1.23 14.10
CA LEU A 39 -0.40 -0.29 13.29
C LEU A 39 0.02 0.94 14.11
N CYS A 40 -0.91 1.51 14.87
CA CYS A 40 -0.62 2.60 15.81
C CYS A 40 0.44 2.21 16.84
N ARG A 41 0.31 1.03 17.44
CA ARG A 41 1.28 0.49 18.40
C ARG A 41 2.66 0.27 17.78
N ALA A 42 2.71 -0.23 16.55
CA ALA A 42 3.96 -0.39 15.82
C ALA A 42 4.63 0.96 15.52
N MET A 43 3.85 1.94 15.05
CA MET A 43 4.34 3.30 14.78
C MET A 43 4.87 3.98 16.05
N GLU A 44 4.14 3.89 17.16
CA GLU A 44 4.60 4.42 18.46
C GLU A 44 5.94 3.81 18.91
N LYS A 45 6.13 2.50 18.71
CA LYS A 45 7.40 1.85 19.05
C LYS A 45 8.53 2.28 18.13
N VAL A 46 8.29 2.27 16.83
CA VAL A 46 9.29 2.57 15.80
C VAL A 46 9.75 4.03 15.88
N SER A 47 8.86 4.97 16.22
CA SER A 47 9.22 6.38 16.40
C SER A 47 10.27 6.61 17.50
N LYS A 48 10.30 5.77 18.54
CA LYS A 48 11.23 5.92 19.69
C LYS A 48 12.70 5.72 19.31
N PHE A 49 12.97 4.99 18.25
CA PHE A 49 14.34 4.76 17.77
C PHE A 49 14.60 5.30 16.35
N GLY A 50 13.66 6.12 15.80
CA GLY A 50 13.85 6.77 14.50
C GLY A 50 13.80 5.80 13.32
N GLY A 51 13.10 4.68 13.45
CA GLY A 51 12.89 3.73 12.37
C GLY A 51 11.75 4.12 11.43
N MET A 52 11.52 3.30 10.40
CA MET A 52 10.51 3.54 9.38
C MET A 52 9.48 2.41 9.32
N ILE A 53 8.21 2.75 9.16
CA ILE A 53 7.16 1.79 8.79
C ILE A 53 6.95 1.82 7.28
N ALA A 54 7.06 0.66 6.64
CA ALA A 54 6.81 0.47 5.21
C ALA A 54 5.48 -0.27 5.00
N VAL A 55 4.52 0.36 4.32
CA VAL A 55 3.13 -0.11 4.28
C VAL A 55 2.72 -0.61 2.90
N HIS A 56 2.17 -1.83 2.85
CA HIS A 56 1.26 -2.22 1.76
C HIS A 56 -0.11 -1.65 2.10
N ALA A 57 -0.50 -0.58 1.42
CA ALA A 57 -1.66 0.23 1.75
C ALA A 57 -2.85 -0.05 0.81
N GLU A 58 -3.68 -1.01 1.16
CA GLU A 58 -5.02 -1.22 0.59
C GLU A 58 -5.98 -1.50 1.74
N ASN A 59 -7.20 -0.96 1.68
CA ASN A 59 -8.20 -1.21 2.70
C ASN A 59 -8.70 -2.66 2.64
N ALA A 60 -8.45 -3.43 3.71
CA ALA A 60 -8.75 -4.87 3.76
C ALA A 60 -10.23 -5.18 3.56
N ASP A 61 -11.12 -4.40 4.18
CA ASP A 61 -12.57 -4.62 4.10
C ASP A 61 -13.10 -4.32 2.70
N ILE A 62 -12.72 -3.18 2.11
CA ILE A 62 -13.11 -2.81 0.75
C ILE A 62 -12.64 -3.87 -0.25
N VAL A 63 -11.36 -4.24 -0.21
CA VAL A 63 -10.78 -5.23 -1.13
C VAL A 63 -11.46 -6.58 -1.00
N SER A 64 -11.70 -7.05 0.24
CA SER A 64 -12.34 -8.34 0.47
C SER A 64 -13.75 -8.39 -0.13
N ASN A 65 -14.58 -7.38 0.17
CA ASN A 65 -15.95 -7.33 -0.28
C ASN A 65 -16.06 -7.07 -1.79
N PHE A 66 -15.29 -6.13 -2.34
CA PHE A 66 -15.31 -5.85 -3.77
C PHE A 66 -14.82 -7.04 -4.60
N CYS A 67 -13.77 -7.74 -4.16
CA CYS A 67 -13.35 -8.97 -4.82
C CYS A 67 -14.47 -10.05 -4.81
N GLN A 68 -15.20 -10.16 -3.72
CA GLN A 68 -16.31 -11.11 -3.62
C GLN A 68 -17.47 -10.69 -4.55
N TRP A 69 -17.90 -9.42 -4.52
CA TRP A 69 -18.97 -8.91 -5.38
C TRP A 69 -18.65 -9.09 -6.86
N LYS A 70 -17.40 -8.80 -7.29
CA LYS A 70 -17.00 -9.02 -8.69
C LYS A 70 -17.05 -10.49 -9.12
N LYS A 71 -16.74 -11.41 -8.21
CA LYS A 71 -16.93 -12.85 -8.46
C LYS A 71 -18.40 -13.24 -8.61
N GLU A 72 -19.28 -12.69 -7.77
CA GLU A 72 -20.73 -12.91 -7.80
C GLU A 72 -21.36 -12.32 -9.07
N GLU A 73 -20.90 -11.15 -9.53
CA GLU A 73 -21.26 -10.56 -10.82
C GLU A 73 -20.77 -11.40 -12.03
N GLY A 74 -19.99 -12.45 -11.79
CA GLY A 74 -19.46 -13.32 -12.85
C GLY A 74 -18.29 -12.73 -13.63
N ILE A 75 -17.63 -11.67 -13.11
CA ILE A 75 -16.47 -11.06 -13.75
C ILE A 75 -15.28 -12.03 -13.69
N ARG A 76 -14.81 -12.43 -14.88
CA ARG A 76 -13.71 -13.38 -15.06
C ARG A 76 -12.59 -12.83 -15.94
N GLN A 77 -12.83 -11.71 -16.62
CA GLN A 77 -11.85 -11.11 -17.51
C GLN A 77 -10.66 -10.58 -16.71
N PRO A 78 -9.42 -10.99 -17.02
CA PRO A 78 -8.23 -10.59 -16.24
C PRO A 78 -8.01 -9.09 -16.15
N SER A 79 -8.23 -8.34 -17.23
CA SER A 79 -8.10 -6.86 -17.26
C SER A 79 -9.04 -6.14 -16.29
N ARG A 80 -10.10 -6.78 -15.83
CA ARG A 80 -11.04 -6.24 -14.85
C ARG A 80 -10.67 -6.57 -13.39
N TYR A 81 -9.52 -7.20 -13.15
CA TYR A 81 -9.06 -7.55 -11.80
C TYR A 81 -8.99 -6.34 -10.85
N HIS A 82 -8.61 -5.18 -11.38
CA HIS A 82 -8.53 -3.92 -10.62
C HIS A 82 -9.89 -3.46 -10.07
N GLU A 83 -11.02 -3.89 -10.62
CA GLU A 83 -12.35 -3.54 -10.11
C GLU A 83 -12.65 -4.17 -8.75
N GLY A 84 -12.04 -5.33 -8.44
CA GLY A 84 -12.10 -5.94 -7.12
C GLY A 84 -11.12 -5.30 -6.11
N ARG A 85 -10.20 -4.47 -6.60
CA ARG A 85 -9.21 -3.75 -5.80
C ARG A 85 -9.16 -2.29 -6.27
N PRO A 86 -10.25 -1.52 -6.07
CA PRO A 86 -10.39 -0.19 -6.66
C PRO A 86 -9.34 0.78 -6.11
N ALA A 87 -8.97 1.79 -6.93
CA ALA A 87 -7.94 2.77 -6.56
C ALA A 87 -8.23 3.47 -5.23
N PHE A 88 -9.50 3.80 -4.96
CA PHE A 88 -9.87 4.46 -3.71
C PHE A 88 -9.62 3.60 -2.46
N SER A 89 -9.54 2.25 -2.57
CA SER A 89 -9.15 1.39 -1.44
C SER A 89 -7.69 1.57 -1.05
N GLU A 90 -6.84 1.87 -2.03
CA GLU A 90 -5.43 2.22 -1.83
C GLU A 90 -5.31 3.64 -1.25
N VAL A 91 -6.01 4.60 -1.84
CA VAL A 91 -6.01 6.01 -1.41
C VAL A 91 -6.46 6.17 0.05
N GLU A 92 -7.56 5.54 0.44
CA GLU A 92 -8.06 5.55 1.82
C GLU A 92 -7.02 4.99 2.79
N ALA A 93 -6.46 3.83 2.48
CA ALA A 93 -5.46 3.19 3.32
C ALA A 93 -4.17 4.04 3.47
N ILE A 94 -3.75 4.72 2.39
CA ILE A 94 -2.63 5.66 2.41
C ILE A 94 -2.94 6.84 3.32
N GLN A 95 -4.09 7.49 3.16
CA GLN A 95 -4.48 8.64 3.98
C GLN A 95 -4.52 8.28 5.46
N ARG A 96 -5.03 7.10 5.80
CA ARG A 96 -5.06 6.57 7.17
C ARG A 96 -3.65 6.31 7.72
N ALA A 97 -2.78 5.66 6.94
CA ALA A 97 -1.39 5.44 7.33
C ALA A 97 -0.63 6.76 7.52
N VAL A 98 -0.84 7.73 6.64
CA VAL A 98 -0.29 9.10 6.76
C VAL A 98 -0.78 9.78 8.03
N LEU A 99 -2.08 9.69 8.33
CA LEU A 99 -2.62 10.26 9.58
C LEU A 99 -1.94 9.66 10.81
N PHE A 100 -1.79 8.34 10.87
CA PHE A 100 -1.15 7.69 12.02
C PHE A 100 0.34 8.02 12.10
N SER A 101 1.06 8.07 10.97
CA SER A 101 2.46 8.51 10.92
C SER A 101 2.63 9.92 11.51
N LYS A 102 1.73 10.86 11.17
CA LYS A 102 1.72 12.21 11.73
C LYS A 102 1.51 12.22 13.25
N VAL A 103 0.56 11.42 13.75
CA VAL A 103 0.24 11.33 15.18
C VAL A 103 1.41 10.83 16.00
N TYR A 104 2.13 9.83 15.51
CA TYR A 104 3.23 9.18 16.24
C TYR A 104 4.62 9.73 15.89
N GLY A 105 4.74 10.59 14.87
CA GLY A 105 6.03 11.12 14.41
C GLY A 105 6.95 10.04 13.80
N THR A 106 6.36 9.03 13.13
CA THR A 106 7.08 7.91 12.55
C THR A 106 7.33 8.15 11.08
N ASP A 107 8.54 7.89 10.59
CA ASP A 107 8.82 7.87 9.16
C ASP A 107 7.99 6.80 8.46
N LEU A 108 7.41 7.15 7.32
CA LEU A 108 6.48 6.29 6.58
C LEU A 108 6.93 6.11 5.13
N LEU A 109 6.96 4.86 4.67
CA LEU A 109 7.11 4.50 3.27
C LEU A 109 5.83 3.84 2.76
N ILE A 110 5.20 4.43 1.74
CA ILE A 110 4.14 3.76 0.99
C ILE A 110 4.80 2.95 -0.12
N CYS A 111 4.70 1.63 -0.01
CA CYS A 111 5.32 0.70 -0.95
C CYS A 111 4.48 0.57 -2.23
N HIS A 112 5.19 0.35 -3.36
CA HIS A 112 4.59 -0.09 -4.64
C HIS A 112 3.28 0.63 -4.99
N MET A 113 3.25 1.95 -4.86
CA MET A 113 2.12 2.81 -5.20
C MET A 113 1.61 2.53 -6.61
N SER A 114 0.35 2.14 -6.73
CA SER A 114 -0.29 1.88 -8.02
C SER A 114 -1.32 2.95 -8.40
N ALA A 115 -1.98 3.56 -7.42
CA ALA A 115 -2.98 4.62 -7.65
C ALA A 115 -2.32 6.01 -7.65
N ALA A 116 -2.45 6.74 -8.76
CA ALA A 116 -1.88 8.08 -8.89
C ALA A 116 -2.41 9.06 -7.84
N GLU A 117 -3.70 8.96 -7.48
CA GLU A 117 -4.32 9.79 -6.43
C GLU A 117 -3.67 9.58 -5.04
N GLY A 118 -3.06 8.43 -4.81
CA GLY A 118 -2.34 8.14 -3.56
C GLY A 118 -1.08 9.00 -3.40
N VAL A 119 -0.44 9.37 -4.52
CA VAL A 119 0.74 10.24 -4.52
C VAL A 119 0.40 11.62 -3.97
N ASP A 120 -0.75 12.18 -4.34
CA ASP A 120 -1.18 13.51 -3.87
C ASP A 120 -1.26 13.58 -2.34
N ALA A 121 -1.78 12.53 -1.69
CA ALA A 121 -1.87 12.46 -0.23
C ALA A 121 -0.47 12.45 0.43
N THR A 122 0.49 11.76 -0.16
CA THR A 122 1.87 11.70 0.36
C THR A 122 2.61 13.01 0.13
N LEU A 123 2.43 13.64 -1.02
CA LEU A 123 3.03 14.95 -1.32
C LEU A 123 2.51 16.03 -0.39
N GLU A 124 1.21 16.05 -0.09
CA GLU A 124 0.63 17.02 0.87
C GLU A 124 1.21 16.82 2.28
N ALA A 125 1.37 15.58 2.73
CA ALA A 125 2.03 15.31 4.01
C ALA A 125 3.48 15.82 4.04
N ARG A 126 4.23 15.65 2.95
CA ARG A 126 5.60 16.17 2.83
C ARG A 126 5.67 17.69 2.85
N ARG A 127 4.74 18.39 2.17
CA ARG A 127 4.65 19.86 2.22
C ARG A 127 4.41 20.37 3.64
N GLN A 128 3.73 19.58 4.47
CA GLN A 128 3.50 19.86 5.89
C GLN A 128 4.69 19.48 6.79
N GLY A 129 5.81 19.02 6.22
CA GLY A 129 7.03 18.68 6.94
C GLY A 129 7.08 17.26 7.53
N HIS A 130 6.16 16.38 7.12
CA HIS A 130 6.19 14.97 7.56
C HIS A 130 7.09 14.13 6.67
N HIS A 131 7.77 13.16 7.27
CA HIS A 131 8.67 12.22 6.58
C HIS A 131 7.86 11.07 5.97
N VAL A 132 7.22 11.35 4.84
CA VAL A 132 6.47 10.36 4.07
C VAL A 132 7.16 10.14 2.72
N TYR A 133 7.50 8.91 2.44
CA TYR A 133 8.15 8.47 1.22
C TYR A 133 7.20 7.59 0.41
N THR A 134 7.40 7.57 -0.90
CA THR A 134 6.57 6.79 -1.83
C THR A 134 7.48 6.12 -2.83
N GLU A 135 7.26 4.84 -3.07
CA GLU A 135 7.86 4.13 -4.18
C GLU A 135 6.77 3.58 -5.12
N THR A 136 7.07 3.48 -6.39
CA THR A 136 6.26 2.76 -7.36
C THR A 136 7.09 1.66 -8.03
N CYS A 137 6.44 0.80 -8.82
CA CYS A 137 7.10 -0.29 -9.49
C CYS A 137 7.16 -0.05 -11.01
N PRO A 138 8.22 -0.51 -11.70
CA PRO A 138 8.34 -0.34 -13.15
C PRO A 138 7.14 -0.85 -13.95
N HIS A 139 6.49 -1.92 -13.49
CA HIS A 139 5.32 -2.47 -14.18
C HIS A 139 4.09 -1.55 -14.11
N TYR A 140 3.92 -0.69 -13.09
CA TYR A 140 2.85 0.32 -13.03
C TYR A 140 3.10 1.50 -13.97
N LEU A 141 4.35 1.71 -14.39
CA LEU A 141 4.77 2.75 -15.34
C LEU A 141 4.88 2.20 -16.78
N ALA A 142 4.86 0.87 -16.96
CA ALA A 142 5.04 0.24 -18.26
C ALA A 142 3.75 -0.38 -18.82
N TYR A 143 2.85 -0.81 -17.94
CA TYR A 143 1.67 -1.59 -18.31
C TYR A 143 0.39 -0.98 -17.75
N TYR A 144 -0.71 -1.16 -18.48
CA TYR A 144 -2.07 -0.89 -18.02
C TYR A 144 -2.90 -2.19 -18.04
N ASN A 145 -4.06 -2.16 -17.42
CA ASN A 145 -4.85 -3.33 -17.04
C ASN A 145 -5.08 -4.37 -18.17
N THR A 146 -5.20 -3.94 -19.46
CA THR A 146 -5.40 -4.87 -20.58
C THR A 146 -4.21 -5.81 -20.80
N ARG A 147 -3.02 -5.51 -20.26
CA ARG A 147 -1.88 -6.42 -20.30
C ARG A 147 -2.19 -7.75 -19.61
N MET A 148 -3.10 -7.76 -18.66
CA MET A 148 -3.54 -8.98 -18.00
C MET A 148 -4.31 -9.93 -18.92
N ASP A 149 -5.00 -9.43 -19.95
CA ASP A 149 -5.69 -10.28 -20.94
C ASP A 149 -4.70 -11.04 -21.82
N GLU A 150 -3.49 -10.48 -22.04
CA GLU A 150 -2.43 -11.11 -22.82
C GLU A 150 -1.58 -12.08 -21.98
N CYS A 151 -1.25 -11.71 -20.75
CA CYS A 151 -0.32 -12.43 -19.90
C CYS A 151 -1.00 -13.30 -18.83
N GLY A 152 -2.31 -13.15 -18.63
CA GLY A 152 -3.05 -13.88 -17.61
C GLY A 152 -2.49 -13.68 -16.20
N ALA A 153 -2.33 -14.77 -15.47
CA ALA A 153 -1.85 -14.76 -14.08
C ALA A 153 -0.41 -14.23 -13.90
N PHE A 154 0.42 -14.22 -14.95
CA PHE A 154 1.78 -13.69 -14.87
C PHE A 154 1.83 -12.17 -14.69
N ALA A 155 0.76 -11.45 -15.08
CA ALA A 155 0.64 -10.01 -14.85
C ALA A 155 -0.15 -9.68 -13.58
N LYS A 156 -0.54 -10.67 -12.77
CA LYS A 156 -1.27 -10.44 -11.52
C LYS A 156 -0.33 -9.97 -10.41
N CYS A 157 -0.60 -8.79 -9.88
CA CYS A 157 0.08 -8.23 -8.70
C CYS A 157 -0.92 -7.53 -7.78
N ASN A 158 -0.47 -7.21 -6.57
CA ASN A 158 -1.23 -6.43 -5.58
C ASN A 158 -0.33 -5.33 -5.00
N PRO A 159 -0.77 -4.08 -5.06
CA PRO A 159 -1.97 -3.56 -5.75
C PRO A 159 -1.99 -3.94 -7.24
N PRO A 160 -3.16 -3.88 -7.92
CA PRO A 160 -3.26 -4.30 -9.32
C PRO A 160 -2.70 -3.27 -10.30
N ILE A 161 -2.37 -3.74 -11.51
CA ILE A 161 -2.12 -2.86 -12.65
C ILE A 161 -3.42 -2.10 -12.97
N ARG A 162 -3.34 -0.78 -13.06
CA ARG A 162 -4.46 0.14 -13.23
C ARG A 162 -4.77 0.42 -14.69
N PRO A 163 -5.92 1.06 -15.02
CA PRO A 163 -6.21 1.56 -16.36
C PRO A 163 -5.18 2.60 -16.84
N ARG A 164 -5.20 2.87 -18.15
CA ARG A 164 -4.19 3.68 -18.85
C ARG A 164 -4.10 5.12 -18.33
N ASP A 165 -5.23 5.74 -18.05
CA ASP A 165 -5.31 7.10 -17.49
C ASP A 165 -4.57 7.23 -16.15
N ASN A 166 -4.67 6.21 -15.30
CA ASN A 166 -3.91 6.17 -14.05
C ASN A 166 -2.39 6.05 -14.29
N LEU A 167 -1.97 5.23 -15.27
CA LEU A 167 -0.56 5.11 -15.64
C LEU A 167 0.01 6.44 -16.12
N GLU A 168 -0.72 7.18 -16.98
CA GLU A 168 -0.32 8.49 -17.47
C GLU A 168 -0.15 9.49 -16.31
N ARG A 169 -1.08 9.52 -15.36
CA ARG A 169 -0.98 10.35 -14.15
C ARG A 169 0.17 9.94 -13.22
N LEU A 170 0.49 8.65 -13.10
CA LEU A 170 1.69 8.22 -12.35
C LEU A 170 2.97 8.74 -13.00
N TRP A 171 3.06 8.73 -14.34
CA TRP A 171 4.19 9.33 -15.04
C TRP A 171 4.31 10.83 -14.77
N ASP A 172 3.20 11.56 -14.73
CA ASP A 172 3.22 12.98 -14.38
C ASP A 172 3.86 13.23 -13.01
N HIS A 173 3.55 12.38 -12.02
CA HIS A 173 4.17 12.45 -10.69
C HIS A 173 5.64 12.02 -10.64
N VAL A 174 6.10 11.18 -11.57
CA VAL A 174 7.51 10.76 -11.64
C VAL A 174 8.39 11.83 -12.31
N LEU A 175 7.81 12.57 -13.25
CA LEU A 175 8.54 13.55 -14.07
C LEU A 175 8.52 14.98 -13.48
N ASN A 176 7.57 15.30 -12.59
CA ASN A 176 7.37 16.61 -11.99
C ASN A 176 7.43 16.56 -10.47
#